data_9926d7e490f7f6318888767b051904fe
#
_entry.id   9926d7e490f7f6318888767b051904fe
#
_cell.length_a   1.000
_cell.length_b   1.000
_cell.length_c   1.000
_cell.angle_alpha   90.00
_cell.angle_beta   90.00
_cell.angle_gamma   90.00
#
_symmetry.space_group_name_H-M   'P 1'
#
loop_
_entity.id
_entity.type
_entity.pdbx_description
1 polymer ?
#
loop_
_entity_poly.entity_id
_entity_poly.type
_entity_poly.pdbx_seq_one_letter_code
_entity_poly.pdbx_strand_id
1 'polypeptide(L)' 'MTNTTPVIVGWELLAEDEAVDAAIDEFGQDPTTSVAYCALASYGQLDGAEYRFWFDLFLKLEKSSHVGWA' A
#
# COMPACT_ATOMS: atom_id res chain seq x y z
N MET A 1 -12.03 9.55 20.38
CA MET A 1 -12.34 8.74 19.60
C MET A 1 -11.41 8.38 18.61
N THR A 2 -11.12 7.27 18.50
CA THR A 2 -10.22 6.89 17.63
C THR A 2 -10.74 6.78 16.34
N ASN A 3 -10.05 7.09 15.38
CA ASN A 3 -10.49 7.02 14.16
C ASN A 3 -9.59 6.36 13.33
N THR A 4 -9.82 5.18 12.97
CA THR A 4 -8.93 4.42 12.17
C THR A 4 -9.39 4.46 10.75
N THR A 5 -9.57 5.62 10.23
CA THR A 5 -9.97 5.78 8.86
C THR A 5 -8.90 5.20 7.95
N PRO A 6 -9.25 4.32 7.03
CA PRO A 6 -8.24 3.75 6.15
C PRO A 6 -7.69 4.79 5.18
N VAL A 7 -6.47 4.58 4.76
CA VAL A 7 -5.85 5.41 3.75
C VAL A 7 -6.61 5.27 2.44
N ILE A 8 -6.94 4.03 2.09
CA ILE A 8 -7.73 3.77 0.90
C ILE A 8 -8.97 3.00 1.35
N VAL A 9 -10.13 3.58 1.15
CA VAL A 9 -11.37 2.92 1.56
C VAL A 9 -11.57 1.67 0.71
N GLY A 10 -11.91 0.58 1.37
CA GLY A 10 -12.16 -0.68 0.66
C GLY A 10 -10.91 -1.45 0.31
N TRP A 11 -9.78 -1.11 0.91
CA TRP A 11 -8.52 -1.75 0.59
C TRP A 11 -8.58 -3.28 0.72
N GLU A 12 -9.42 -3.78 1.63
CA GLU A 12 -9.49 -5.24 1.84
C GLU A 12 -10.08 -5.98 0.64
N LEU A 13 -10.79 -5.27 -0.20
CA LEU A 13 -11.44 -5.88 -1.35
C LEU A 13 -10.65 -5.76 -2.63
N LEU A 14 -9.49 -5.15 -2.58
CA LEU A 14 -8.72 -4.90 -3.78
C LEU A 14 -7.76 -6.05 -4.07
N ALA A 15 -7.69 -6.44 -5.34
CA ALA A 15 -6.62 -7.32 -5.78
C ALA A 15 -5.33 -6.51 -5.79
N GLU A 16 -4.19 -7.19 -5.91
CA GLU A 16 -2.90 -6.49 -5.81
C GLU A 16 -2.75 -5.39 -6.84
N ASP A 17 -3.10 -5.67 -8.09
CA ASP A 17 -2.97 -4.66 -9.12
C ASP A 17 -3.95 -3.51 -8.92
N GLU A 18 -5.13 -3.80 -8.42
CA GLU A 18 -6.09 -2.76 -8.10
C GLU A 18 -5.59 -1.88 -6.96
N ALA A 19 -4.95 -2.51 -5.97
CA ALA A 19 -4.40 -1.77 -4.85
C ALA A 19 -3.28 -0.85 -5.30
N VAL A 20 -2.43 -1.31 -6.21
CA VAL A 20 -1.36 -0.48 -6.74
C VAL A 20 -1.96 0.73 -7.46
N ASP A 21 -2.97 0.50 -8.28
CA ASP A 21 -3.62 1.59 -8.99
C ASP A 21 -4.23 2.60 -8.04
N ALA A 22 -4.86 2.12 -6.97
CA ALA A 22 -5.45 3.01 -5.98
C ALA A 22 -4.38 3.84 -5.28
N ALA A 23 -3.24 3.23 -4.99
CA ALA A 23 -2.14 3.95 -4.35
C ALA A 23 -1.60 5.04 -5.26
N ILE A 24 -1.46 4.75 -6.54
CA ILE A 24 -0.99 5.73 -7.51
C ILE A 24 -1.99 6.88 -7.61
N ASP A 25 -3.28 6.54 -7.62
CA ASP A 25 -4.31 7.56 -7.67
C ASP A 25 -4.24 8.48 -6.47
N GLU A 26 -3.94 7.93 -5.31
CA GLU A 26 -3.93 8.71 -4.08
C GLU A 26 -2.68 9.58 -3.96
N PHE A 27 -1.53 9.08 -4.33
CA PHE A 27 -0.27 9.77 -4.09
C PHE A 27 0.43 10.28 -5.34
N GLY A 28 0.08 9.79 -6.50
CA GLY A 28 0.62 10.30 -7.75
C GLY A 28 2.09 9.99 -7.99
N GLN A 29 2.61 8.97 -7.37
CA GLN A 29 4.00 8.59 -7.54
C GLN A 29 4.09 7.29 -8.33
N ASP A 30 5.30 6.78 -8.54
CA ASP A 30 5.46 5.48 -9.18
C ASP A 30 4.85 4.40 -8.29
N PRO A 31 4.59 3.19 -8.81
CA PRO A 31 3.88 2.18 -8.04
C PRO A 31 4.52 1.87 -6.69
N THR A 32 5.82 1.63 -6.67
CA THR A 32 6.48 1.25 -5.43
C THR A 32 6.43 2.38 -4.41
N THR A 33 6.68 3.60 -4.85
CA THR A 33 6.67 4.74 -3.95
C THR A 33 5.27 5.03 -3.44
N SER A 34 4.27 4.94 -4.32
CA SER A 34 2.88 5.18 -3.91
C SER A 34 2.44 4.19 -2.85
N VAL A 35 2.79 2.91 -3.05
CA VAL A 35 2.44 1.88 -2.08
C VAL A 35 3.19 2.11 -0.76
N ALA A 36 4.44 2.53 -0.84
CA ALA A 36 5.21 2.85 0.37
C ALA A 36 4.54 3.97 1.16
N TYR A 37 4.02 4.97 0.47
CA TYR A 37 3.32 6.05 1.14
C TYR A 37 2.03 5.56 1.81
N CYS A 38 1.33 4.62 1.18
CA CYS A 38 0.16 4.03 1.81
C CYS A 38 0.55 3.33 3.10
N ALA A 39 1.67 2.59 3.08
CA ALA A 39 2.13 1.91 4.28
C ALA A 39 2.49 2.92 5.37
N LEU A 40 3.20 3.97 5.01
CA LEU A 40 3.58 4.97 5.99
C LEU A 40 2.36 5.69 6.56
N ALA A 41 1.40 6.00 5.71
CA ALA A 41 0.21 6.71 6.15
C ALA A 41 -0.67 5.85 7.06
N SER A 42 -0.62 4.53 6.89
CA SER A 42 -1.41 3.64 7.72
C SER A 42 -0.66 3.15 8.96
N TYR A 43 0.62 3.48 9.08
CA TYR A 43 1.41 3.09 10.23
C TYR A 43 0.84 3.76 11.47
N GLY A 44 0.65 3.02 12.51
CA GLY A 44 0.08 3.59 13.72
C GLY A 44 -1.41 3.41 13.86
N GLN A 45 -2.06 2.84 12.86
CA GLN A 45 -3.46 2.50 13.04
C GLN A 45 -3.58 1.40 14.10
N LEU A 46 -4.72 1.38 14.75
CA LEU A 46 -4.87 0.52 15.90
C LEU A 46 -4.56 -0.95 15.67
N ASP A 47 -5.12 -1.54 14.65
CA ASP A 47 -4.92 -2.96 14.45
C ASP A 47 -3.79 -3.28 13.49
N GLY A 48 -3.26 -2.31 12.80
CA GLY A 48 -2.13 -2.53 11.90
C GLY A 48 -2.42 -3.36 10.68
N ALA A 49 -3.68 -3.67 10.41
CA ALA A 49 -4.01 -4.54 9.29
C ALA A 49 -3.73 -3.87 7.95
N GLU A 50 -4.11 -2.63 7.82
CA GLU A 50 -3.87 -1.93 6.56
C GLU A 50 -2.38 -1.67 6.36
N TYR A 51 -1.67 -1.35 7.42
CA TYR A 51 -0.22 -1.18 7.33
C TYR A 51 0.43 -2.45 6.80
N ARG A 52 0.06 -3.62 7.33
CA ARG A 52 0.62 -4.87 6.88
C ARG A 52 0.28 -5.15 5.43
N PHE A 53 -0.94 -4.83 5.03
CA PHE A 53 -1.38 -5.02 3.65
C PHE A 53 -0.48 -4.22 2.70
N TRP A 54 -0.29 -2.93 2.98
CA TRP A 54 0.50 -2.08 2.11
C TRP A 54 1.98 -2.42 2.18
N PHE A 55 2.47 -2.78 3.36
CA PHE A 55 3.87 -3.13 3.51
C PHE A 55 4.20 -4.41 2.75
N ASP A 56 3.33 -5.42 2.85
CA ASP A 56 3.54 -6.65 2.10
C ASP A 56 3.53 -6.39 0.59
N LEU A 57 2.62 -5.55 0.14
CA LEU A 57 2.55 -5.20 -1.27
C LEU A 57 3.81 -4.47 -1.70
N PHE A 58 4.30 -3.56 -0.86
CA PHE A 58 5.53 -2.85 -1.14
C PHE A 58 6.70 -3.83 -1.31
N LEU A 59 6.80 -4.81 -0.43
CA LEU A 59 7.87 -5.80 -0.54
C LEU A 59 7.77 -6.61 -1.83
N LYS A 60 6.57 -6.95 -2.23
CA LYS A 60 6.38 -7.67 -3.47
C LYS A 60 6.82 -6.85 -4.68
N LEU A 61 6.49 -5.57 -4.68
CA LEU A 61 6.89 -4.70 -5.78
C LEU A 61 8.40 -4.52 -5.81
N GLU A 62 9.02 -4.43 -4.65
CA GLU A 62 10.46 -4.32 -4.59
C GLU A 62 11.13 -5.56 -5.14
N LYS A 63 10.63 -6.73 -4.78
CA LYS A 63 11.17 -7.95 -5.29
C LYS A 63 11.02 -8.06 -6.78
N SER A 64 9.86 -7.69 -7.30
CA SER A 64 9.62 -7.74 -8.73
C SER A 64 10.59 -6.84 -9.48
N SER A 65 10.85 -5.67 -8.93
CA SER A 65 11.80 -4.76 -9.55
C SER A 65 13.18 -5.37 -9.61
N HIS A 66 13.60 -6.00 -8.53
CA HIS A 66 14.90 -6.63 -8.50
C HIS A 66 15.00 -7.78 -9.48
N VAL A 67 13.97 -8.59 -9.51
CA VAL A 67 13.96 -9.71 -10.43
C VAL A 67 14.00 -9.23 -11.86
N GLY A 68 13.35 -8.15 -12.14
CA GLY A 68 13.32 -7.58 -13.47
C GLY A 68 14.68 -7.19 -13.99
N TRP A 69 15.64 -7.01 -13.10
CA TRP A 69 16.97 -6.63 -13.52
C TRP A 69 17.82 -7.79 -13.89
N ALA A 70 17.53 -8.92 -13.36
CA ALA A 70 18.32 -10.12 -13.67
C ALA A 70 17.95 -10.70 -15.01
#